data_bd760c1660ea869ee93452ccfb23fa9a
#
_entry.id   bd760c1660ea869ee93452ccfb23fa9a
#
_cell.length_a   1.000
_cell.length_b   1.000
_cell.length_c   1.000
_cell.angle_alpha   90.00
_cell.angle_beta   90.00
_cell.angle_gamma   90.00
#
_symmetry.space_group_name_H-M   'P 1'
#
loop_
_entity.id
_entity.type
_entity.pdbx_description
1 polymer ?
#
loop_
_entity_poly.entity_id
_entity_poly.type
_entity_poly.pdbx_seq_one_letter_code
_entity_poly.pdbx_strand_id
1 'polypeptide(L)'
;MRTRMQTWSLGLGALALVFFPLASRAQLTEADLNAHLNMESHVGDITGRAKSGDAKYDYRRYCVGCHGTLGDGNGENAPWLDPKPRNFQLGIFKCRSTPTGTLPTDEDLFDTIARGLDRSNMPQWSTFTKQQRADLVAYVKHFSPRFVSEKPGTPIQIPPEPEITADRVKAGREVFGRVQCWKCHGVTGEANGPSASTLQDDLGRPIAPFNFTEGSRPKCGSSDVDIYRIFMTGLDGTPMPSFADNLKPDEAWDLVFYLRALMPEASKERDIAKQIGLKPVDPNAPAGQQ
;
A
#
# COMPACT_ATOMS: atom_id res chain seq x y z
N MET A 1 18.80 -81.54 44.43
CA MET A 1 18.98 -80.24 43.78
C MET A 1 17.78 -79.95 42.89
N ARG A 2 16.88 -79.04 43.33
CA ARG A 2 15.72 -78.64 42.58
C ARG A 2 15.85 -77.12 42.31
N THR A 3 16.09 -76.78 41.07
CA THR A 3 16.17 -75.43 40.58
C THR A 3 14.76 -74.86 40.34
N ARG A 4 14.40 -73.75 41.01
CA ARG A 4 13.17 -73.02 40.79
C ARG A 4 13.36 -72.02 39.67
N MET A 5 12.57 -72.14 38.60
CA MET A 5 12.43 -71.15 37.53
C MET A 5 11.47 -70.04 38.04
N GLN A 6 11.95 -68.79 38.07
CA GLN A 6 11.12 -67.60 38.27
C GLN A 6 10.58 -67.14 36.93
N THR A 7 9.27 -67.06 36.80
CA THR A 7 8.57 -66.49 35.66
C THR A 7 8.40 -64.97 35.89
N TRP A 8 8.96 -64.21 34.99
CA TRP A 8 8.73 -62.75 34.93
C TRP A 8 7.51 -62.50 34.07
N SER A 9 6.46 -61.90 34.68
CA SER A 9 5.29 -61.37 33.97
C SER A 9 5.58 -59.96 33.46
N LEU A 10 5.64 -59.81 32.16
CA LEU A 10 5.68 -58.47 31.50
C LEU A 10 4.28 -57.85 31.54
N GLY A 11 4.14 -56.84 32.36
CA GLY A 11 2.95 -55.96 32.34
C GLY A 11 2.96 -55.07 31.11
N LEU A 12 2.01 -55.26 30.21
CA LEU A 12 1.70 -54.33 29.13
C LEU A 12 1.05 -53.08 29.70
N GLY A 13 1.81 -52.02 29.86
CA GLY A 13 1.27 -50.68 30.13
C GLY A 13 0.58 -50.14 28.88
N ALA A 14 -0.73 -50.02 28.93
CA ALA A 14 -1.50 -49.32 27.90
C ALA A 14 -1.21 -47.83 27.91
N LEU A 15 -0.47 -47.33 26.93
CA LEU A 15 -0.25 -45.91 26.70
C LEU A 15 -1.57 -45.28 26.21
N ALA A 16 -2.31 -44.63 27.08
CA ALA A 16 -3.49 -43.86 26.67
C ALA A 16 -3.03 -42.62 25.91
N LEU A 17 -3.15 -42.64 24.58
CA LEU A 17 -3.03 -41.47 23.72
C LEU A 17 -4.18 -40.50 24.02
N VAL A 18 -3.87 -39.47 24.79
CA VAL A 18 -4.79 -38.35 24.99
C VAL A 18 -4.83 -37.53 23.69
N PHE A 19 -5.85 -37.78 22.88
CA PHE A 19 -6.20 -36.90 21.75
C PHE A 19 -6.72 -35.59 22.31
N PHE A 20 -5.88 -34.55 22.33
CA PHE A 20 -6.36 -33.19 22.44
C PHE A 20 -7.07 -32.85 21.12
N PRO A 21 -8.35 -32.47 21.13
CA PRO A 21 -8.99 -31.97 19.94
C PRO A 21 -8.25 -30.71 19.52
N LEU A 22 -7.62 -30.74 18.34
CA LEU A 22 -7.19 -29.54 17.64
C LEU A 22 -8.45 -28.69 17.45
N ALA A 23 -8.60 -27.65 18.28
CA ALA A 23 -9.64 -26.65 18.08
C ALA A 23 -9.46 -26.13 16.65
N SER A 24 -10.34 -26.54 15.75
CA SER A 24 -10.39 -26.01 14.39
C SER A 24 -10.64 -24.52 14.53
N ARG A 25 -9.62 -23.69 14.29
CA ARG A 25 -9.84 -22.25 14.09
C ARG A 25 -10.88 -22.15 12.98
N ALA A 26 -12.07 -21.70 13.30
CA ALA A 26 -13.11 -21.47 12.33
C ALA A 26 -12.54 -20.58 11.22
N GLN A 27 -12.56 -21.07 9.99
CA GLN A 27 -12.17 -20.24 8.85
C GLN A 27 -13.18 -19.11 8.74
N LEU A 28 -12.67 -17.88 8.82
CA LEU A 28 -13.49 -16.69 8.62
C LEU A 28 -14.10 -16.71 7.22
N THR A 29 -15.37 -16.42 7.16
CA THR A 29 -16.07 -16.24 5.90
C THR A 29 -15.74 -14.84 5.31
N GLU A 30 -16.02 -14.62 4.02
CA GLU A 30 -15.93 -13.29 3.41
C GLU A 30 -16.88 -12.29 4.12
N ALA A 31 -18.01 -12.75 4.63
CA ALA A 31 -18.93 -11.93 5.42
C ALA A 31 -18.29 -11.47 6.73
N ASP A 32 -17.57 -12.37 7.43
CA ASP A 32 -16.83 -12.01 8.65
C ASP A 32 -15.72 -11.01 8.34
N LEU A 33 -15.00 -11.19 7.23
CA LEU A 33 -13.97 -10.26 6.81
C LEU A 33 -14.56 -8.88 6.51
N ASN A 34 -15.65 -8.82 5.75
CA ASN A 34 -16.32 -7.58 5.40
C ASN A 34 -16.88 -6.88 6.65
N ALA A 35 -17.43 -7.62 7.60
CA ALA A 35 -17.86 -7.10 8.89
C ALA A 35 -16.68 -6.53 9.69
N HIS A 36 -15.49 -7.13 9.57
CA HIS A 36 -14.27 -6.64 10.21
C HIS A 36 -13.65 -5.43 9.52
N LEU A 37 -13.77 -5.33 8.21
CA LEU A 37 -13.25 -4.22 7.41
C LEU A 37 -14.22 -3.04 7.37
N ASN A 38 -15.52 -3.29 7.49
CA ASN A 38 -16.54 -2.23 7.56
C ASN A 38 -16.59 -1.64 8.98
N MET A 39 -15.64 -0.79 9.28
CA MET A 39 -15.37 -0.32 10.64
C MET A 39 -16.01 1.03 10.99
N GLU A 40 -17.00 1.50 10.24
CA GLU A 40 -17.77 2.68 10.69
C GLU A 40 -18.34 2.48 12.10
N SER A 41 -18.69 1.22 12.43
CA SER A 41 -19.17 0.83 13.76
C SER A 41 -18.03 0.57 14.78
N HIS A 42 -16.77 0.52 14.34
CA HIS A 42 -15.65 0.04 15.15
C HIS A 42 -14.66 1.14 15.57
N VAL A 43 -14.80 2.35 15.05
CA VAL A 43 -13.95 3.50 15.45
C VAL A 43 -14.04 3.76 16.97
N GLY A 44 -15.13 3.35 17.62
CA GLY A 44 -15.27 3.38 19.08
C GLY A 44 -14.77 2.13 19.80
N ASP A 45 -14.52 1.01 19.10
CA ASP A 45 -14.16 -0.29 19.71
C ASP A 45 -12.75 -0.81 19.33
N ILE A 46 -11.87 0.08 18.92
CA ILE A 46 -10.44 -0.23 18.68
C ILE A 46 -9.84 -0.96 19.91
N THR A 47 -10.24 -0.56 21.10
CA THR A 47 -9.78 -1.18 22.37
C THR A 47 -10.30 -2.60 22.55
N GLY A 48 -11.47 -2.94 22.02
CA GLY A 48 -12.05 -4.29 22.12
C GLY A 48 -11.24 -5.32 21.35
N ARG A 49 -10.80 -5.00 20.14
CA ARG A 49 -9.97 -5.89 19.34
C ARG A 49 -8.54 -6.00 19.84
N ALA A 50 -7.94 -4.88 20.23
CA ALA A 50 -6.62 -4.90 20.87
C ALA A 50 -6.61 -5.73 22.16
N LYS A 51 -7.76 -5.90 22.83
CA LYS A 51 -7.91 -6.74 24.03
C LYS A 51 -7.84 -8.24 23.71
N SER A 52 -8.08 -8.68 22.50
CA SER A 52 -7.92 -10.09 22.11
C SER A 52 -6.47 -10.56 22.23
N GLY A 53 -5.54 -9.61 22.35
CA GLY A 53 -4.10 -9.87 22.51
C GLY A 53 -3.38 -10.16 21.20
N ASP A 54 -4.08 -10.66 20.20
CA ASP A 54 -3.45 -11.14 18.97
C ASP A 54 -2.87 -9.99 18.15
N ALA A 55 -3.63 -8.93 17.91
CA ALA A 55 -3.14 -7.77 17.14
C ALA A 55 -1.96 -7.06 17.83
N LYS A 56 -2.01 -6.91 19.15
CA LYS A 56 -0.91 -6.32 19.94
C LYS A 56 0.32 -7.21 19.90
N TYR A 57 0.14 -8.52 19.98
CA TYR A 57 1.23 -9.50 19.91
C TYR A 57 1.88 -9.47 18.53
N ASP A 58 1.08 -9.53 17.44
CA ASP A 58 1.58 -9.51 16.09
C ASP A 58 2.30 -8.18 15.77
N TYR A 59 1.75 -7.05 16.22
CA TYR A 59 2.40 -5.76 16.08
C TYR A 59 3.75 -5.71 16.80
N ARG A 60 3.81 -6.17 18.05
CA ARG A 60 5.05 -6.19 18.85
C ARG A 60 6.10 -7.13 18.28
N ARG A 61 5.68 -8.21 17.64
CA ARG A 61 6.58 -9.20 17.06
C ARG A 61 7.13 -8.78 15.71
N TYR A 62 6.32 -8.13 14.87
CA TYR A 62 6.64 -7.96 13.46
C TYR A 62 6.75 -6.49 13.01
N CYS A 63 6.14 -5.56 13.71
CA CYS A 63 5.99 -4.18 13.26
C CYS A 63 6.77 -3.18 14.11
N VAL A 64 6.91 -3.45 15.42
CA VAL A 64 7.49 -2.51 16.39
C VAL A 64 8.92 -2.12 16.08
N GLY A 65 9.73 -3.04 15.53
CA GLY A 65 11.14 -2.78 15.21
C GLY A 65 11.33 -1.61 14.22
N CYS A 66 10.35 -1.38 13.36
CA CYS A 66 10.33 -0.27 12.42
C CYS A 66 9.41 0.87 12.90
N HIS A 67 8.17 0.55 13.30
CA HIS A 67 7.14 1.54 13.58
C HIS A 67 7.12 2.07 15.02
N GLY A 68 7.91 1.50 15.93
CA GLY A 68 7.97 1.90 17.35
C GLY A 68 6.80 1.37 18.18
N THR A 69 6.98 1.31 19.49
CA THR A 69 5.95 0.85 20.43
C THR A 69 4.75 1.79 20.51
N LEU A 70 4.95 3.07 20.19
CA LEU A 70 3.94 4.11 20.18
C LEU A 70 3.39 4.39 18.77
N GLY A 71 3.82 3.61 17.77
CA GLY A 71 3.42 3.83 16.38
C GLY A 71 3.95 5.14 15.77
N ASP A 72 5.00 5.72 16.37
CA ASP A 72 5.58 7.02 16.01
C ASP A 72 6.61 6.94 14.87
N GLY A 73 6.86 5.75 14.33
CA GLY A 73 7.83 5.52 13.26
C GLY A 73 9.29 5.48 13.74
N ASN A 74 9.53 5.47 15.05
CA ASN A 74 10.86 5.51 15.66
C ASN A 74 11.24 4.17 16.30
N GLY A 75 10.96 3.05 15.64
CA GLY A 75 11.45 1.75 16.07
C GLY A 75 12.97 1.63 15.96
N GLU A 76 13.54 0.62 16.61
CA GLU A 76 15.00 0.42 16.66
C GLU A 76 15.65 0.36 15.28
N ASN A 77 14.95 -0.16 14.27
CA ASN A 77 15.45 -0.25 12.91
C ASN A 77 15.27 1.07 12.11
N ALA A 78 14.42 2.00 12.58
CA ALA A 78 14.08 3.20 11.82
C ALA A 78 15.29 4.07 11.40
N PRO A 79 16.36 4.20 12.21
CA PRO A 79 17.54 4.97 11.79
C PRO A 79 18.19 4.48 10.50
N TRP A 80 18.10 3.17 10.23
CA TRP A 80 18.74 2.50 9.09
C TRP A 80 17.86 2.37 7.85
N LEU A 81 16.59 2.81 7.93
CA LEU A 81 15.63 2.64 6.86
C LEU A 81 15.45 3.92 6.05
N ASP A 82 15.36 3.76 4.72
CA ASP A 82 14.98 4.78 3.77
C ASP A 82 14.03 4.18 2.71
N PRO A 83 12.83 4.75 2.53
CA PRO A 83 12.20 5.81 3.34
C PRO A 83 11.92 5.37 4.77
N LYS A 84 11.82 6.35 5.66
CA LYS A 84 11.52 6.12 7.09
C LYS A 84 10.14 5.48 7.28
N PRO A 85 9.98 4.65 8.33
CA PRO A 85 8.69 4.07 8.66
C PRO A 85 7.63 5.14 8.93
N ARG A 86 6.38 4.81 8.61
CA ARG A 86 5.26 5.73 8.83
C ARG A 86 5.03 5.97 10.32
N ASN A 87 4.91 7.24 10.68
CA ASN A 87 4.35 7.66 11.96
C ASN A 87 2.82 7.56 11.88
N PHE A 88 2.23 6.60 12.59
CA PHE A 88 0.79 6.37 12.60
C PHE A 88 0.02 7.41 13.42
N GLN A 89 0.66 8.05 14.41
CA GLN A 89 0.03 9.05 15.27
C GLN A 89 -0.48 10.26 14.47
N LEU A 90 0.17 10.58 13.36
CA LEU A 90 -0.23 11.69 12.49
C LEU A 90 -1.54 11.40 11.71
N GLY A 91 -1.94 10.14 11.57
CA GLY A 91 -3.09 9.76 10.77
C GLY A 91 -2.95 10.15 9.28
N ILE A 92 -1.72 10.21 8.77
CA ILE A 92 -1.40 10.56 7.38
C ILE A 92 -0.88 9.32 6.68
N PHE A 93 -1.56 8.89 5.63
CA PHE A 93 -1.24 7.66 4.90
C PHE A 93 -1.10 7.94 3.40
N LYS A 94 -0.05 7.37 2.79
CA LYS A 94 0.24 7.56 1.35
C LYS A 94 -0.74 6.82 0.45
N CYS A 95 -0.98 5.54 0.77
CA CYS A 95 -1.79 4.66 -0.08
C CYS A 95 -3.23 4.66 0.42
N ARG A 96 -4.11 5.29 -0.33
CA ARG A 96 -5.52 5.39 0.00
C ARG A 96 -6.38 5.55 -1.26
N SER A 97 -7.64 5.19 -1.12
CA SER A 97 -8.67 5.40 -2.14
C SER A 97 -9.46 6.70 -1.93
N THR A 98 -9.23 7.36 -0.81
CA THR A 98 -9.97 8.54 -0.35
C THR A 98 -9.27 9.85 -0.79
N PRO A 99 -9.97 10.98 -0.88
CA PRO A 99 -9.37 12.26 -1.25
C PRO A 99 -8.20 12.68 -0.36
N THR A 100 -7.31 13.51 -0.91
CA THR A 100 -6.16 14.06 -0.18
C THR A 100 -6.59 14.71 1.14
N GLY A 101 -5.79 14.52 2.18
CA GLY A 101 -6.04 15.06 3.52
C GLY A 101 -7.04 14.26 4.36
N THR A 102 -7.79 13.32 3.78
CA THR A 102 -8.74 12.48 4.50
C THR A 102 -8.12 11.19 5.02
N LEU A 103 -8.76 10.54 5.99
CA LEU A 103 -8.34 9.23 6.46
C LEU A 103 -8.56 8.15 5.38
N PRO A 104 -7.68 7.15 5.30
CA PRO A 104 -7.87 5.97 4.46
C PRO A 104 -9.05 5.11 4.94
N THR A 105 -9.57 4.28 4.06
CA THR A 105 -10.48 3.20 4.45
C THR A 105 -9.72 2.05 5.13
N ASP A 106 -10.46 1.13 5.72
CA ASP A 106 -9.86 -0.07 6.30
C ASP A 106 -9.29 -0.99 5.24
N GLU A 107 -9.92 -1.03 4.07
CA GLU A 107 -9.43 -1.75 2.89
C GLU A 107 -8.08 -1.20 2.43
N ASP A 108 -7.91 0.12 2.39
CA ASP A 108 -6.63 0.75 2.02
C ASP A 108 -5.48 0.30 2.94
N LEU A 109 -5.75 0.28 4.26
CA LEU A 109 -4.78 -0.16 5.25
C LEU A 109 -4.54 -1.67 5.17
N PHE A 110 -5.60 -2.45 5.01
CA PHE A 110 -5.55 -3.91 4.88
C PHE A 110 -4.73 -4.34 3.67
N ASP A 111 -4.98 -3.72 2.52
CA ASP A 111 -4.25 -3.99 1.28
C ASP A 111 -2.79 -3.54 1.40
N THR A 112 -2.53 -2.41 2.06
CA THR A 112 -1.17 -1.94 2.31
C THR A 112 -0.38 -2.92 3.17
N ILE A 113 -0.98 -3.48 4.22
CA ILE A 113 -0.35 -4.52 5.04
C ILE A 113 -0.16 -5.80 4.20
N ALA A 114 -1.15 -6.21 3.43
CA ALA A 114 -1.10 -7.43 2.65
C ALA A 114 0.01 -7.42 1.60
N ARG A 115 0.09 -6.36 0.78
CA ARG A 115 1.05 -6.28 -0.32
C ARG A 115 2.41 -5.73 0.08
N GLY A 116 2.51 -5.05 1.24
CA GLY A 116 3.68 -4.23 1.58
C GLY A 116 3.75 -2.95 0.75
N LEU A 117 4.91 -2.30 0.77
CA LEU A 117 5.15 -1.07 0.01
C LEU A 117 6.42 -1.23 -0.81
N ASP A 118 6.27 -1.34 -2.12
CA ASP A 118 7.40 -1.40 -3.04
C ASP A 118 8.31 -0.16 -2.86
N ARG A 119 9.60 -0.33 -3.09
CA ARG A 119 10.64 0.70 -2.87
C ARG A 119 10.64 1.24 -1.44
N SER A 120 10.34 0.38 -0.48
CA SER A 120 10.52 0.64 0.94
C SER A 120 10.88 -0.66 1.66
N ASN A 121 11.21 -0.54 2.93
CA ASN A 121 11.48 -1.71 3.77
C ASN A 121 10.22 -2.30 4.42
N MET A 122 9.02 -1.85 4.02
CA MET A 122 7.77 -2.44 4.48
C MET A 122 7.47 -3.72 3.68
N PRO A 123 7.69 -4.91 4.25
CA PRO A 123 7.47 -6.16 3.53
C PRO A 123 5.98 -6.46 3.37
N GLN A 124 5.68 -7.38 2.47
CA GLN A 124 4.33 -7.93 2.34
C GLN A 124 4.02 -8.90 3.49
N TRP A 125 2.82 -8.78 4.05
CA TRP A 125 2.31 -9.65 5.10
C TRP A 125 1.18 -10.56 4.59
N SER A 126 1.29 -11.00 3.34
CA SER A 126 0.33 -11.89 2.70
C SER A 126 0.24 -13.28 3.37
N THR A 127 1.27 -13.67 4.13
CA THR A 127 1.29 -14.90 4.94
C THR A 127 0.40 -14.82 6.19
N PHE A 128 0.06 -13.62 6.63
CA PHE A 128 -0.93 -13.45 7.71
C PHE A 128 -2.31 -13.83 7.23
N THR A 129 -3.11 -14.39 8.11
CA THR A 129 -4.53 -14.63 7.84
C THR A 129 -5.26 -13.29 7.60
N LYS A 130 -6.39 -13.34 6.92
CA LYS A 130 -7.26 -12.17 6.76
C LYS A 130 -7.63 -11.55 8.11
N GLN A 131 -7.91 -12.40 9.12
CA GLN A 131 -8.21 -11.93 10.47
C GLN A 131 -7.03 -11.18 11.10
N GLN A 132 -5.84 -11.73 11.06
CA GLN A 132 -4.65 -11.06 11.62
C GLN A 132 -4.42 -9.69 10.98
N ARG A 133 -4.57 -9.58 9.65
CA ARG A 133 -4.46 -8.30 8.96
C ARG A 133 -5.55 -7.31 9.38
N ALA A 134 -6.80 -7.76 9.48
CA ALA A 134 -7.91 -6.92 9.94
C ALA A 134 -7.68 -6.42 11.39
N ASP A 135 -7.20 -7.29 12.27
CA ASP A 135 -6.88 -6.94 13.65
C ASP A 135 -5.70 -5.96 13.72
N LEU A 136 -4.70 -6.11 12.86
CA LEU A 136 -3.61 -5.13 12.73
C LEU A 136 -4.08 -3.78 12.20
N VAL A 137 -5.04 -3.73 11.26
CA VAL A 137 -5.67 -2.47 10.83
C VAL A 137 -6.30 -1.76 12.02
N ALA A 138 -7.11 -2.47 12.80
CA ALA A 138 -7.72 -1.91 14.00
C ALA A 138 -6.66 -1.40 15.00
N TYR A 139 -5.58 -2.16 15.18
CA TYR A 139 -4.50 -1.79 16.10
C TYR A 139 -3.72 -0.56 15.62
N VAL A 140 -3.42 -0.47 14.31
CA VAL A 140 -2.73 0.70 13.71
C VAL A 140 -3.58 1.97 13.85
N LYS A 141 -4.89 1.87 13.63
CA LYS A 141 -5.82 3.00 13.80
C LYS A 141 -5.82 3.53 15.24
N HIS A 142 -5.59 2.67 16.22
CA HIS A 142 -5.54 3.06 17.64
C HIS A 142 -4.44 4.10 17.95
N PHE A 143 -3.38 4.17 17.15
CA PHE A 143 -2.30 5.12 17.41
C PHE A 143 -2.66 6.57 17.07
N SER A 144 -3.67 6.82 16.24
CA SER A 144 -4.03 8.18 15.84
C SER A 144 -5.40 8.60 16.36
N PRO A 145 -5.48 9.76 17.06
CA PRO A 145 -6.77 10.32 17.50
C PRO A 145 -7.70 10.68 16.35
N ARG A 146 -7.17 10.87 15.13
CA ARG A 146 -7.99 11.17 13.96
C ARG A 146 -9.01 10.08 13.66
N PHE A 147 -8.67 8.80 13.83
CA PHE A 147 -9.61 7.70 13.65
C PHE A 147 -10.73 7.63 14.70
N VAL A 148 -10.62 8.40 15.79
CA VAL A 148 -11.67 8.55 16.80
C VAL A 148 -12.58 9.73 16.46
N SER A 149 -11.99 10.82 15.97
CA SER A 149 -12.70 12.10 15.73
C SER A 149 -13.19 12.28 14.31
N GLU A 150 -12.63 11.56 13.34
CA GLU A 150 -12.93 11.69 11.92
C GLU A 150 -13.38 10.35 11.33
N LYS A 151 -14.25 10.43 10.33
CA LYS A 151 -14.58 9.28 9.48
C LYS A 151 -13.60 9.19 8.31
N PRO A 152 -13.33 7.98 7.77
CA PRO A 152 -12.65 7.84 6.49
C PRO A 152 -13.32 8.68 5.40
N GLY A 153 -12.53 9.17 4.46
CA GLY A 153 -13.07 9.82 3.28
C GLY A 153 -13.88 8.83 2.43
N THR A 154 -14.79 9.34 1.62
CA THR A 154 -15.47 8.50 0.61
C THR A 154 -14.47 8.16 -0.50
N PRO A 155 -14.27 6.88 -0.84
CA PRO A 155 -13.40 6.49 -1.95
C PRO A 155 -13.77 7.19 -3.25
N ILE A 156 -12.76 7.62 -4.00
CA ILE A 156 -12.98 8.21 -5.32
C ILE A 156 -13.60 7.18 -6.26
N GLN A 157 -14.48 7.65 -7.14
CA GLN A 157 -15.05 6.79 -8.18
C GLN A 157 -14.09 6.76 -9.36
N ILE A 158 -13.63 5.56 -9.71
CA ILE A 158 -12.78 5.32 -10.89
C ILE A 158 -13.66 4.72 -11.97
N PRO A 159 -13.87 5.43 -13.10
CA PRO A 159 -14.67 4.88 -14.20
C PRO A 159 -13.97 3.65 -14.81
N PRO A 160 -14.71 2.80 -15.52
CA PRO A 160 -14.13 1.67 -16.22
C PRO A 160 -12.99 2.11 -17.14
N GLU A 161 -11.95 1.29 -17.21
CA GLU A 161 -10.81 1.51 -18.09
C GLU A 161 -11.25 1.48 -19.56
N PRO A 162 -10.97 2.54 -20.33
CA PRO A 162 -11.32 2.55 -21.75
C PRO A 162 -10.30 1.76 -22.58
N GLU A 163 -10.62 1.53 -23.86
CA GLU A 163 -9.69 0.90 -24.78
C GLU A 163 -8.45 1.77 -25.01
N ILE A 164 -7.27 1.15 -25.01
CA ILE A 164 -6.00 1.81 -25.26
C ILE A 164 -5.86 2.07 -26.75
N THR A 165 -5.65 3.33 -27.12
CA THR A 165 -5.40 3.76 -28.49
C THR A 165 -4.18 4.66 -28.58
N ALA A 166 -3.64 4.82 -29.79
CA ALA A 166 -2.53 5.74 -30.05
C ALA A 166 -2.87 7.19 -29.67
N ASP A 167 -4.10 7.63 -29.94
CA ASP A 167 -4.56 8.97 -29.59
C ASP A 167 -4.61 9.18 -28.07
N ARG A 168 -5.05 8.17 -27.31
CA ARG A 168 -5.06 8.24 -25.86
C ARG A 168 -3.66 8.31 -25.26
N VAL A 169 -2.71 7.52 -25.75
CA VAL A 169 -1.30 7.58 -25.31
C VAL A 169 -0.69 8.95 -25.62
N LYS A 170 -1.02 9.53 -26.79
CA LYS A 170 -0.59 10.88 -27.17
C LYS A 170 -1.23 11.95 -26.27
N ALA A 171 -2.54 11.87 -26.03
CA ALA A 171 -3.26 12.77 -25.15
C ALA A 171 -2.71 12.71 -23.71
N GLY A 172 -2.36 11.52 -23.21
CA GLY A 172 -1.73 11.35 -21.91
C GLY A 172 -0.37 12.03 -21.79
N ARG A 173 0.43 12.04 -22.88
CA ARG A 173 1.67 12.83 -22.93
C ARG A 173 1.39 14.33 -22.80
N GLU A 174 0.36 14.81 -23.49
CA GLU A 174 -0.04 16.23 -23.41
C GLU A 174 -0.54 16.59 -22.00
N VAL A 175 -1.28 15.69 -21.36
CA VAL A 175 -1.67 15.85 -19.94
C VAL A 175 -0.44 15.91 -19.04
N PHE A 176 0.51 14.98 -19.19
CA PHE A 176 1.77 14.95 -18.43
C PHE A 176 2.55 16.29 -18.53
N GLY A 177 2.60 16.85 -19.73
CA GLY A 177 3.19 18.18 -19.97
C GLY A 177 2.40 19.30 -19.29
N ARG A 178 1.08 19.38 -19.57
CA ARG A 178 0.18 20.42 -19.09
C ARG A 178 0.11 20.54 -17.56
N VAL A 179 -0.01 19.39 -16.85
CA VAL A 179 -0.02 19.38 -15.38
C VAL A 179 1.38 19.29 -14.77
N GLN A 180 2.41 19.42 -15.61
CA GLN A 180 3.80 19.61 -15.21
C GLN A 180 4.42 18.45 -14.40
N CYS A 181 3.99 17.22 -14.63
CA CYS A 181 4.57 16.02 -14.00
C CYS A 181 6.10 15.94 -14.23
N TRP A 182 6.56 16.40 -15.39
CA TRP A 182 7.96 16.43 -15.77
C TRP A 182 8.86 17.24 -14.83
N LYS A 183 8.31 18.20 -14.08
CA LYS A 183 9.12 19.01 -13.14
C LYS A 183 9.78 18.15 -12.06
N CYS A 184 9.11 17.09 -11.63
CA CYS A 184 9.65 16.14 -10.67
C CYS A 184 10.11 14.86 -11.35
N HIS A 185 9.27 14.29 -12.22
CA HIS A 185 9.53 12.98 -12.82
C HIS A 185 10.49 13.01 -14.02
N GLY A 186 10.85 14.20 -14.54
CA GLY A 186 11.65 14.35 -15.75
C GLY A 186 10.83 14.17 -17.02
N VAL A 187 11.34 14.71 -18.12
CA VAL A 187 10.64 14.67 -19.44
C VAL A 187 10.54 13.25 -20.01
N THR A 188 11.43 12.37 -19.60
CA THR A 188 11.50 10.95 -19.96
C THR A 188 10.96 10.02 -18.88
N GLY A 189 10.55 10.58 -17.74
CA GLY A 189 10.07 9.78 -16.59
C GLY A 189 11.17 9.17 -15.71
N GLU A 190 12.41 9.60 -15.83
CA GLU A 190 13.61 9.08 -15.12
C GLU A 190 13.82 9.67 -13.72
N ALA A 191 12.82 10.34 -13.15
CA ALA A 191 12.90 10.99 -11.85
C ALA A 191 13.98 12.09 -11.75
N ASN A 192 14.38 12.67 -12.87
CA ASN A 192 15.45 13.67 -13.00
C ASN A 192 14.94 15.07 -13.34
N GLY A 193 13.70 15.36 -13.04
CA GLY A 193 13.12 16.69 -13.26
C GLY A 193 13.83 17.78 -12.45
N PRO A 194 13.72 19.06 -12.85
CA PRO A 194 14.45 20.16 -12.21
C PRO A 194 14.15 20.34 -10.72
N SER A 195 12.99 19.88 -10.24
CA SER A 195 12.63 19.91 -8.82
C SER A 195 13.04 18.64 -8.07
N ALA A 196 13.46 17.57 -8.73
CA ALA A 196 13.65 16.25 -8.12
C ALA A 196 14.61 16.26 -6.92
N SER A 197 15.73 17.00 -7.04
CA SER A 197 16.78 17.05 -6.01
C SER A 197 16.42 17.88 -4.77
N THR A 198 15.34 18.65 -4.82
CA THR A 198 14.92 19.55 -3.73
C THR A 198 13.66 19.07 -3.02
N LEU A 199 13.10 17.94 -3.44
CA LEU A 199 11.88 17.42 -2.85
C LEU A 199 12.11 16.94 -1.43
N GLN A 200 11.18 17.27 -0.55
CA GLN A 200 11.17 16.84 0.85
C GLN A 200 9.76 16.34 1.22
N ASP A 201 9.72 15.37 2.11
CA ASP A 201 8.46 14.94 2.74
C ASP A 201 8.00 15.95 3.81
N ASP A 202 6.81 15.74 4.39
CA ASP A 202 6.24 16.61 5.44
C ASP A 202 7.11 16.72 6.71
N LEU A 203 8.11 15.88 6.84
CA LEU A 203 9.07 15.90 7.96
C LEU A 203 10.41 16.53 7.56
N GLY A 204 10.47 17.19 6.40
CA GLY A 204 11.66 17.83 5.88
C GLY A 204 12.75 16.85 5.41
N ARG A 205 12.43 15.59 5.16
CA ARG A 205 13.38 14.57 4.72
C ARG A 205 13.44 14.53 3.20
N PRO A 206 14.62 14.40 2.60
CA PRO A 206 14.74 14.22 1.15
C PRO A 206 13.91 13.02 0.66
N ILE A 207 13.23 13.20 -0.46
CA ILE A 207 12.45 12.15 -1.11
C ILE A 207 12.62 12.25 -2.63
N ALA A 208 12.85 11.11 -3.28
CA ALA A 208 12.93 11.06 -4.73
C ALA A 208 11.55 10.78 -5.36
N PRO A 209 11.24 11.38 -6.52
CA PRO A 209 10.06 11.01 -7.29
C PRO A 209 10.19 9.57 -7.81
N PHE A 210 9.07 8.99 -8.26
CA PHE A 210 9.09 7.67 -8.85
C PHE A 210 9.77 7.73 -10.23
N ASN A 211 10.72 6.81 -10.48
CA ASN A 211 11.32 6.61 -11.79
C ASN A 211 10.50 5.56 -12.55
N PHE A 212 9.85 5.97 -13.63
CA PHE A 212 9.01 5.08 -14.44
C PHE A 212 9.83 4.12 -15.31
N THR A 213 11.12 4.37 -15.52
CA THR A 213 11.95 3.62 -16.48
C THR A 213 12.78 2.49 -15.86
N GLU A 214 12.79 2.35 -14.53
CA GLU A 214 13.63 1.37 -13.82
C GLU A 214 13.01 -0.02 -13.68
N GLY A 215 11.79 -0.27 -14.16
CA GLY A 215 11.10 -1.55 -13.98
C GLY A 215 10.69 -1.84 -12.53
N SER A 216 10.71 -0.83 -11.67
CA SER A 216 10.21 -0.94 -10.29
C SER A 216 8.71 -0.68 -10.24
N ARG A 217 8.05 -1.20 -9.21
CA ARG A 217 6.61 -1.03 -9.03
C ARG A 217 6.29 0.26 -8.26
N PRO A 218 5.21 0.99 -8.62
CA PRO A 218 4.71 2.09 -7.82
C PRO A 218 4.32 1.62 -6.41
N LYS A 219 4.60 2.47 -5.42
CA LYS A 219 4.48 2.13 -3.99
C LYS A 219 3.09 1.67 -3.56
N CYS A 220 2.05 2.23 -4.15
CA CYS A 220 0.65 1.96 -3.74
C CYS A 220 -0.08 0.99 -4.67
N GLY A 221 0.65 0.17 -5.41
CA GLY A 221 0.12 -0.78 -6.37
C GLY A 221 0.54 -0.44 -7.81
N SER A 222 0.44 -1.42 -8.70
CA SER A 222 0.98 -1.34 -10.06
C SER A 222 -0.03 -1.65 -11.17
N SER A 223 -1.30 -1.89 -10.84
CA SER A 223 -2.36 -1.96 -11.86
C SER A 223 -2.68 -0.56 -12.40
N ASP A 224 -3.35 -0.50 -13.55
CA ASP A 224 -3.74 0.77 -14.15
C ASP A 224 -4.69 1.56 -13.24
N VAL A 225 -5.60 0.85 -12.58
CA VAL A 225 -6.47 1.41 -11.54
C VAL A 225 -5.67 1.96 -10.35
N ASP A 226 -4.58 1.29 -9.95
CA ASP A 226 -3.72 1.80 -8.86
C ASP A 226 -2.99 3.07 -9.28
N ILE A 227 -2.44 3.09 -10.50
CA ILE A 227 -1.76 4.28 -11.04
C ILE A 227 -2.74 5.46 -11.13
N TYR A 228 -3.95 5.22 -11.67
CA TYR A 228 -5.03 6.20 -11.70
C TYR A 228 -5.31 6.76 -10.30
N ARG A 229 -5.51 5.86 -9.33
CA ARG A 229 -5.78 6.22 -7.94
C ARG A 229 -4.67 7.07 -7.33
N ILE A 230 -3.40 6.69 -7.55
CA ILE A 230 -2.23 7.36 -6.94
C ILE A 230 -2.21 8.86 -7.28
N PHE A 231 -2.35 9.23 -8.54
CA PHE A 231 -2.28 10.66 -8.87
C PHE A 231 -3.60 11.40 -8.65
N MET A 232 -4.73 10.70 -8.69
CA MET A 232 -6.02 11.34 -8.37
C MET A 232 -6.17 11.61 -6.87
N THR A 233 -5.62 10.76 -6.00
CA THR A 233 -5.66 11.00 -4.55
C THR A 233 -4.42 11.68 -4.00
N GLY A 234 -3.31 11.69 -4.77
CA GLY A 234 -2.01 12.10 -4.28
C GLY A 234 -1.39 11.10 -3.30
N LEU A 235 -0.21 11.42 -2.81
CA LEU A 235 0.51 10.62 -1.80
C LEU A 235 0.76 11.48 -0.55
N ASP A 236 -0.22 11.53 0.36
CA ASP A 236 -0.15 12.38 1.55
C ASP A 236 1.14 12.16 2.36
N GLY A 237 1.70 13.24 2.86
CA GLY A 237 3.00 13.26 3.50
C GLY A 237 4.17 13.25 2.51
N THR A 238 3.92 13.52 1.22
CA THR A 238 4.94 13.67 0.19
C THR A 238 4.61 14.85 -0.74
N PRO A 239 5.57 15.34 -1.55
CA PRO A 239 5.31 16.39 -2.54
C PRO A 239 4.40 15.98 -3.71
N MET A 240 4.01 14.69 -3.85
CA MET A 240 3.12 14.24 -4.92
C MET A 240 1.66 14.65 -4.62
N PRO A 241 1.13 15.69 -5.28
CA PRO A 241 -0.20 16.22 -4.99
C PRO A 241 -1.31 15.35 -5.58
N SER A 242 -2.55 15.62 -5.17
CA SER A 242 -3.74 15.16 -5.87
C SER A 242 -3.96 16.00 -7.13
N PHE A 243 -4.38 15.34 -8.21
CA PHE A 243 -4.80 15.98 -9.46
C PHE A 243 -6.31 15.90 -9.71
N ALA A 244 -7.10 15.55 -8.68
CA ALA A 244 -8.55 15.41 -8.80
C ALA A 244 -9.25 16.67 -9.33
N ASP A 245 -8.77 17.85 -8.95
CA ASP A 245 -9.32 19.14 -9.39
C ASP A 245 -8.78 19.59 -10.77
N ASN A 246 -7.77 18.91 -11.30
CA ASN A 246 -7.05 19.32 -12.51
C ASN A 246 -7.31 18.42 -13.71
N LEU A 247 -7.84 17.20 -13.48
CA LEU A 247 -8.04 16.18 -14.50
C LEU A 247 -9.49 15.72 -14.56
N LYS A 248 -10.00 15.65 -15.79
CA LYS A 248 -11.23 14.91 -16.06
C LYS A 248 -10.94 13.40 -16.05
N PRO A 249 -11.96 12.56 -15.83
CA PRO A 249 -11.76 11.11 -15.80
C PRO A 249 -11.08 10.52 -17.04
N ASP A 250 -11.45 10.97 -18.25
CA ASP A 250 -10.82 10.52 -19.50
C ASP A 250 -9.35 10.94 -19.60
N GLU A 251 -9.03 12.19 -19.21
CA GLU A 251 -7.64 12.69 -19.18
C GLU A 251 -6.79 11.91 -18.18
N ALA A 252 -7.40 11.49 -17.07
CA ALA A 252 -6.72 10.67 -16.08
C ALA A 252 -6.37 9.29 -16.63
N TRP A 253 -7.28 8.64 -17.38
CA TRP A 253 -6.99 7.39 -18.08
C TRP A 253 -5.94 7.56 -19.19
N ASP A 254 -6.00 8.64 -19.96
CA ASP A 254 -5.01 8.95 -20.98
C ASP A 254 -3.60 9.10 -20.34
N LEU A 255 -3.53 9.77 -19.19
CA LEU A 255 -2.29 9.89 -18.42
C LEU A 255 -1.78 8.52 -17.95
N VAL A 256 -2.65 7.62 -17.46
CA VAL A 256 -2.26 6.24 -17.09
C VAL A 256 -1.56 5.57 -18.27
N PHE A 257 -2.16 5.59 -19.46
CA PHE A 257 -1.60 4.95 -20.65
C PHE A 257 -0.24 5.53 -21.05
N TYR A 258 -0.07 6.84 -20.94
CA TYR A 258 1.24 7.45 -21.18
C TYR A 258 2.28 7.03 -20.12
N LEU A 259 1.93 7.05 -18.81
CA LEU A 259 2.83 6.60 -17.76
C LEU A 259 3.23 5.14 -17.96
N ARG A 260 2.28 4.29 -18.36
CA ARG A 260 2.57 2.89 -18.72
C ARG A 260 3.54 2.79 -19.90
N ALA A 261 3.41 3.65 -20.92
CA ALA A 261 4.33 3.67 -22.05
C ALA A 261 5.79 3.99 -21.65
N LEU A 262 6.01 4.64 -20.51
CA LEU A 262 7.33 4.88 -19.95
C LEU A 262 7.89 3.66 -19.18
N MET A 263 7.03 2.73 -18.72
CA MET A 263 7.42 1.58 -17.91
C MET A 263 7.91 0.41 -18.77
N PRO A 264 9.03 -0.26 -18.42
CA PRO A 264 9.59 -1.35 -19.22
C PRO A 264 8.67 -2.56 -19.39
N GLU A 265 7.86 -2.87 -18.36
CA GLU A 265 6.96 -4.02 -18.33
C GLU A 265 5.64 -3.82 -19.09
N ALA A 266 5.29 -2.58 -19.45
CA ALA A 266 4.06 -2.26 -20.18
C ALA A 266 4.30 -2.34 -21.67
N SER A 267 4.29 -3.54 -22.25
CA SER A 267 4.64 -3.77 -23.66
C SER A 267 3.70 -3.10 -24.64
N LYS A 268 2.38 -3.17 -24.42
CA LYS A 268 1.35 -2.67 -25.34
C LYS A 268 1.44 -1.15 -25.51
N GLU A 269 1.42 -0.41 -24.45
CA GLU A 269 1.46 1.06 -24.43
C GLU A 269 2.78 1.57 -24.99
N ARG A 270 3.88 0.91 -24.65
CA ARG A 270 5.21 1.25 -25.14
C ARG A 270 5.38 0.96 -26.63
N ASP A 271 4.81 -0.14 -27.11
CA ASP A 271 4.85 -0.48 -28.53
C ASP A 271 4.01 0.52 -29.34
N ILE A 272 2.86 0.94 -28.83
CA ILE A 272 2.07 2.03 -29.43
C ILE A 272 2.89 3.32 -29.48
N ALA A 273 3.50 3.73 -28.36
CA ALA A 273 4.31 4.95 -28.31
C ALA A 273 5.48 4.93 -29.31
N LYS A 274 6.17 3.78 -29.46
CA LYS A 274 7.21 3.59 -30.47
C LYS A 274 6.68 3.66 -31.88
N GLN A 275 5.55 3.00 -32.17
CA GLN A 275 4.94 2.96 -33.48
C GLN A 275 4.54 4.36 -34.00
N ILE A 276 4.04 5.22 -33.09
CA ILE A 276 3.68 6.60 -33.44
C ILE A 276 4.85 7.58 -33.34
N GLY A 277 6.07 7.10 -33.00
CA GLY A 277 7.23 7.96 -32.81
C GLY A 277 7.06 9.00 -31.70
N LEU A 278 6.38 8.63 -30.60
CA LEU A 278 6.07 9.56 -29.52
C LEU A 278 7.36 10.07 -28.86
N LYS A 279 7.53 11.40 -28.90
CA LYS A 279 8.68 12.06 -28.29
C LYS A 279 8.34 12.46 -26.84
N PRO A 280 9.34 12.59 -25.95
CA PRO A 280 9.15 13.19 -24.64
C PRO A 280 8.51 14.58 -24.72
N VAL A 281 7.96 15.05 -23.60
CA VAL A 281 7.44 16.43 -23.51
C VAL A 281 8.56 17.45 -23.72
N ASP A 282 8.23 18.57 -24.35
CA ASP A 282 9.14 19.71 -24.44
C ASP A 282 8.73 20.73 -23.38
N PRO A 283 9.54 20.92 -22.33
CA PRO A 283 9.23 21.86 -21.26
C PRO A 283 9.20 23.33 -21.69
N ASN A 284 9.76 23.64 -22.87
CA ASN A 284 9.81 25.00 -23.44
C ASN A 284 8.67 25.24 -24.44
N ALA A 285 7.90 24.23 -24.78
CA ALA A 285 6.78 24.40 -25.68
C ALA A 285 5.68 25.28 -25.03
N PRO A 286 4.97 26.11 -25.82
CA PRO A 286 3.83 26.87 -25.30
C PRO A 286 2.79 25.98 -24.63
N ALA A 287 2.11 26.53 -23.62
CA ALA A 287 1.01 25.83 -22.95
C ALA A 287 -0.04 25.41 -24.02
N GLY A 288 -0.33 24.11 -24.09
CA GLY A 288 -1.20 23.50 -25.12
C GLY A 288 -0.47 22.81 -26.27
N GLN A 289 0.86 22.89 -26.35
CA GLN A 289 1.72 22.14 -27.28
C GLN A 289 2.77 21.27 -26.59
N GLN A 290 2.71 21.21 -25.26
CA GLN A 290 3.64 20.44 -24.41
C GLN A 290 3.41 18.94 -24.49
#